data_07598382de37c8b0cc913106d4b0b359
#
_entry.id   07598382de37c8b0cc913106d4b0b359
#
_cell.length_a   1.000
_cell.length_b   1.000
_cell.length_c   1.000
_cell.angle_alpha   90.00
_cell.angle_beta   90.00
_cell.angle_gamma   90.00
#
_symmetry.space_group_name_H-M   'P 1'
#
loop_
_entity.id
_entity.type
_entity.pdbx_description
1 polymer ?
#
loop_
_entity_poly.entity_id
_entity_poly.type
_entity_poly.pdbx_seq_one_letter_code
_entity_poly.pdbx_strand_id
1 'polypeptide(L)'
;MQTHNYHQQKQAIIAASQAEVFAYLDDQTRLAAHMEKRSMMMLGGRMSYAFDAGEGRAVGSVTRMGGHILGLSLVVVEVVTERTPPAHKTWETRGPQRLLIIDSYVMGFETRDVAGRTSTRVYIDYRLPLSLPGRWLGLLFAEFYARWCVSRMLDDASRHFRPVPEPQATT
;
A
#
# COMPACT_ATOMS: atom_id res chain seq x y z
N MET A 1 12.39 -16.98 -7.85
CA MET A 1 12.48 -15.51 -7.69
C MET A 1 11.67 -14.88 -8.80
N GLN A 2 10.54 -14.24 -8.49
CA GLN A 2 9.72 -13.60 -9.52
C GLN A 2 10.37 -12.26 -9.88
N THR A 3 10.68 -12.06 -11.16
CA THR A 3 11.28 -10.79 -11.63
C THR A 3 10.15 -9.78 -11.84
N HIS A 4 10.14 -8.70 -11.08
CA HIS A 4 9.23 -7.57 -11.26
C HIS A 4 9.93 -6.53 -12.15
N ASN A 5 9.31 -6.17 -13.27
CA ASN A 5 9.96 -5.35 -14.29
C ASN A 5 9.61 -3.87 -14.22
N TYR A 6 8.67 -3.52 -13.34
CA TYR A 6 8.18 -2.14 -13.18
C TYR A 6 8.29 -1.73 -11.72
N HIS A 7 8.67 -0.47 -11.49
CA HIS A 7 8.89 0.11 -10.17
C HIS A 7 8.23 1.48 -10.06
N GLN A 8 7.59 1.73 -8.93
CA GLN A 8 7.13 3.06 -8.54
C GLN A 8 7.46 3.31 -7.07
N GLN A 9 7.83 4.53 -6.74
CA GLN A 9 8.10 4.93 -5.37
C GLN A 9 7.74 6.39 -5.13
N LYS A 10 7.51 6.72 -3.86
CA LYS A 10 7.36 8.10 -3.38
C LYS A 10 8.05 8.25 -2.03
N GLN A 11 8.63 9.42 -1.79
CA GLN A 11 9.32 9.75 -0.54
C GLN A 11 8.82 11.08 0.01
N ALA A 12 8.72 11.18 1.34
CA ALA A 12 8.41 12.43 2.04
C ALA A 12 9.10 12.47 3.42
N ILE A 13 9.23 13.68 3.95
CA ILE A 13 9.64 13.91 5.34
C ILE A 13 8.37 14.13 6.17
N ILE A 14 8.15 13.29 7.17
CA ILE A 14 7.00 13.34 8.06
C ILE A 14 7.45 13.93 9.41
N ALA A 15 6.66 14.85 9.96
CA ALA A 15 6.96 15.55 11.21
C ALA A 15 6.52 14.71 12.44
N ALA A 16 7.10 13.53 12.58
CA ALA A 16 6.88 12.59 13.67
C ALA A 16 8.12 11.70 13.84
N SER A 17 8.25 11.02 14.96
CA SER A 17 9.34 10.08 15.21
C SER A 17 9.25 8.86 14.31
N GLN A 18 10.38 8.23 14.05
CA GLN A 18 10.46 7.03 13.21
C GLN A 18 9.55 5.90 13.72
N ALA A 19 9.47 5.71 15.03
CA ALA A 19 8.65 4.69 15.63
C ALA A 19 7.14 4.93 15.41
N GLU A 20 6.69 6.19 15.54
CA GLU A 20 5.29 6.55 15.31
C GLU A 20 4.89 6.38 13.83
N VAL A 21 5.74 6.84 12.92
CA VAL A 21 5.48 6.70 11.47
C VAL A 21 5.48 5.24 11.06
N PHE A 22 6.43 4.45 11.58
CA PHE A 22 6.46 3.01 11.35
C PHE A 22 5.18 2.34 11.85
N ALA A 23 4.79 2.59 13.10
CA ALA A 23 3.59 2.00 13.70
C ALA A 23 2.31 2.34 12.92
N TYR A 24 2.22 3.56 12.37
CA TYR A 24 1.11 3.98 11.53
C TYR A 24 1.04 3.19 10.22
N LEU A 25 2.17 3.06 9.51
CA LEU A 25 2.24 2.35 8.22
C LEU A 25 2.21 0.82 8.37
N ASP A 26 2.62 0.29 9.52
CA ASP A 26 2.58 -1.13 9.84
C ASP A 26 1.16 -1.66 10.07
N ASP A 27 0.23 -0.76 10.40
CA ASP A 27 -1.17 -1.10 10.62
C ASP A 27 -1.93 -1.28 9.29
N GLN A 28 -1.92 -2.52 8.78
CA GLN A 28 -2.62 -2.86 7.54
C GLN A 28 -4.15 -2.72 7.64
N THR A 29 -4.72 -2.74 8.84
CA THR A 29 -6.15 -2.54 9.01
C THR A 29 -6.56 -1.10 8.66
N ARG A 30 -5.70 -0.13 8.95
CA ARG A 30 -5.88 1.27 8.55
C ARG A 30 -5.78 1.44 7.04
N LEU A 31 -4.81 0.78 6.40
CA LEU A 31 -4.68 0.79 4.95
C LEU A 31 -5.92 0.18 4.28
N ALA A 32 -6.44 -0.93 4.82
CA ALA A 32 -7.67 -1.56 4.37
C ALA A 32 -8.88 -0.65 4.51
N ALA A 33 -9.06 0.04 5.63
CA ALA A 33 -10.19 0.92 5.90
C ALA A 33 -10.34 2.06 4.85
N HIS A 34 -9.24 2.51 4.26
CA HIS A 34 -9.29 3.50 3.18
C HIS A 34 -9.82 2.92 1.86
N MET A 35 -9.57 1.63 1.61
CA MET A 35 -9.99 0.94 0.39
C MET A 35 -11.39 0.31 0.50
N GLU A 36 -11.94 0.18 1.70
CA GLU A 36 -13.33 -0.25 1.93
C GLU A 36 -14.35 0.83 1.53
N LYS A 37 -13.96 2.11 1.57
CA LYS A 37 -14.82 3.20 1.10
C LYS A 37 -14.92 3.13 -0.43
N ARG A 38 -16.15 3.26 -0.95
CA ARG A 38 -16.39 3.37 -2.39
C ARG A 38 -15.49 4.45 -2.97
N SER A 39 -14.51 4.07 -3.77
CA SER A 39 -13.66 5.02 -4.47
C SER A 39 -13.96 4.98 -5.97
N MET A 40 -13.87 6.13 -6.62
CA MET A 40 -13.98 6.22 -8.09
C MET A 40 -12.91 5.37 -8.79
N MET A 41 -11.73 5.21 -8.15
CA MET A 41 -10.63 4.35 -8.66
C MET A 41 -11.00 2.87 -8.69
N MET A 42 -11.94 2.45 -7.84
CA MET A 42 -12.48 1.09 -7.81
C MET A 42 -13.78 0.96 -8.63
N LEU A 43 -14.10 1.96 -9.47
CA LEU A 43 -15.32 1.98 -10.29
C LEU A 43 -16.59 1.60 -9.49
N GLY A 44 -16.66 2.07 -8.23
CA GLY A 44 -17.76 1.78 -7.30
C GLY A 44 -17.72 0.39 -6.66
N GLY A 45 -16.69 -0.41 -6.92
CA GLY A 45 -16.47 -1.71 -6.27
C GLY A 45 -16.14 -1.58 -4.78
N ARG A 46 -16.35 -2.69 -4.06
CA ARG A 46 -15.93 -2.84 -2.64
C ARG A 46 -14.92 -3.95 -2.53
N MET A 47 -13.90 -3.73 -1.70
CA MET A 47 -12.97 -4.77 -1.28
C MET A 47 -13.27 -5.19 0.15
N SER A 48 -13.22 -6.48 0.43
CA SER A 48 -13.24 -7.06 1.76
C SER A 48 -11.84 -7.53 2.13
N TYR A 49 -11.50 -7.43 3.40
CA TYR A 49 -10.20 -7.83 3.93
C TYR A 49 -10.40 -8.90 5.00
N ALA A 50 -9.57 -9.93 4.97
CA ALA A 50 -9.47 -10.93 6.00
C ALA A 50 -8.02 -11.05 6.43
N PHE A 51 -7.75 -10.75 7.69
CA PHE A 51 -6.44 -10.86 8.31
C PHE A 51 -6.33 -12.18 9.07
N ASP A 52 -5.12 -12.73 9.13
CA ASP A 52 -4.81 -13.81 10.06
C ASP A 52 -4.56 -13.26 11.49
N ALA A 53 -4.21 -14.14 12.42
CA ALA A 53 -3.92 -13.77 13.81
C ALA A 53 -2.74 -12.77 13.96
N GLY A 54 -1.88 -12.66 12.96
CA GLY A 54 -0.76 -11.71 12.95
C GLY A 54 -1.14 -10.31 12.47
N GLU A 55 -2.34 -10.13 11.93
CA GLU A 55 -2.87 -8.85 11.44
C GLU A 55 -1.89 -8.06 10.55
N GLY A 56 -1.07 -8.77 9.78
CA GLY A 56 -0.01 -8.17 8.97
C GLY A 56 1.20 -7.66 9.77
N ARG A 57 1.29 -7.91 11.07
CA ARG A 57 2.36 -7.40 11.96
C ARG A 57 3.46 -8.42 12.27
N ALA A 58 3.47 -9.54 11.60
CA ALA A 58 4.51 -10.56 11.71
C ALA A 58 4.97 -11.04 10.34
N VAL A 59 6.23 -11.43 10.21
CA VAL A 59 6.72 -12.13 9.02
C VAL A 59 5.94 -13.42 8.86
N GLY A 60 5.45 -13.68 7.64
CA GLY A 60 4.56 -14.82 7.34
C GLY A 60 3.07 -14.52 7.54
N SER A 61 2.70 -13.37 8.14
CA SER A 61 1.29 -12.96 8.26
C SER A 61 0.64 -12.80 6.89
N VAL A 62 -0.61 -13.28 6.78
CA VAL A 62 -1.36 -13.37 5.53
C VAL A 62 -2.57 -12.45 5.57
N THR A 63 -2.67 -11.58 4.58
CA THR A 63 -3.86 -10.76 4.31
C THR A 63 -4.53 -11.25 3.04
N ARG A 64 -5.83 -11.57 3.11
CA ARG A 64 -6.64 -11.93 1.94
C ARG A 64 -7.57 -10.78 1.61
N MET A 65 -7.55 -10.38 0.36
CA MET A 65 -8.42 -9.34 -0.17
C MET A 65 -9.30 -9.95 -1.25
N GLY A 66 -10.59 -9.63 -1.19
CA GLY A 66 -11.56 -10.07 -2.18
C GLY A 66 -12.52 -8.94 -2.52
N GLY A 67 -13.01 -8.91 -3.75
CA GLY A 67 -13.96 -7.89 -4.16
C GLY A 67 -14.48 -8.09 -5.57
N HIS A 68 -15.31 -7.16 -6.02
CA HIS A 68 -15.86 -7.15 -7.37
C HIS A 68 -15.71 -5.76 -7.98
N ILE A 69 -15.21 -5.71 -9.20
CA ILE A 69 -15.14 -4.49 -10.01
C ILE A 69 -15.77 -4.80 -11.36
N LEU A 70 -16.81 -4.06 -11.75
CA LEU A 70 -17.53 -4.26 -13.03
C LEU A 70 -17.95 -5.71 -13.27
N GLY A 71 -18.39 -6.42 -12.21
CA GLY A 71 -18.79 -7.82 -12.30
C GLY A 71 -17.64 -8.85 -12.30
N LEU A 72 -16.39 -8.41 -12.32
CA LEU A 72 -15.21 -9.28 -12.24
C LEU A 72 -14.80 -9.48 -10.78
N SER A 73 -14.63 -10.72 -10.38
CA SER A 73 -14.10 -11.05 -9.04
C SER A 73 -12.62 -10.77 -8.97
N LEU A 74 -12.21 -9.98 -7.99
CA LEU A 74 -10.82 -9.76 -7.61
C LEU A 74 -10.47 -10.63 -6.41
N VAL A 75 -9.28 -11.23 -6.44
CA VAL A 75 -8.71 -11.98 -5.33
C VAL A 75 -7.23 -11.65 -5.24
N VAL A 76 -6.79 -11.26 -4.05
CA VAL A 76 -5.37 -10.99 -3.75
C VAL A 76 -5.04 -11.63 -2.42
N VAL A 77 -3.92 -12.33 -2.37
CA VAL A 77 -3.33 -12.82 -1.12
C VAL A 77 -1.96 -12.18 -0.96
N GLU A 78 -1.76 -11.47 0.12
CA GLU A 78 -0.49 -10.86 0.50
C GLU A 78 0.13 -11.60 1.68
N VAL A 79 1.45 -11.67 1.69
CA VAL A 79 2.24 -12.23 2.79
C VAL A 79 3.35 -11.27 3.16
N VAL A 80 3.48 -10.95 4.44
CA VAL A 80 4.60 -10.16 4.96
C VAL A 80 5.87 -10.99 4.85
N THR A 81 6.84 -10.50 4.08
CA THR A 81 8.12 -11.18 3.84
C THR A 81 9.24 -10.67 4.72
N GLU A 82 9.22 -9.38 5.03
CA GLU A 82 10.22 -8.75 5.90
C GLU A 82 9.56 -7.73 6.82
N ARG A 83 10.04 -7.67 8.06
CA ARG A 83 9.61 -6.65 9.02
C ARG A 83 10.69 -6.42 10.07
N THR A 84 11.25 -5.22 10.10
CA THR A 84 12.28 -4.77 11.05
C THR A 84 11.90 -3.40 11.61
N PRO A 85 11.09 -3.35 12.68
CA PRO A 85 10.73 -2.08 13.31
C PRO A 85 11.97 -1.39 13.93
N PRO A 86 12.03 -0.06 13.88
CA PRO A 86 11.15 0.84 13.19
C PRO A 86 11.61 1.19 11.76
N ALA A 87 12.41 0.33 11.10
CA ALA A 87 13.12 0.67 9.89
C ALA A 87 12.38 0.33 8.58
N HIS A 88 11.87 -0.89 8.44
CA HIS A 88 11.22 -1.30 7.19
C HIS A 88 10.21 -2.44 7.36
N LYS A 89 9.33 -2.55 6.35
CA LYS A 89 8.42 -3.67 6.15
C LYS A 89 8.19 -3.90 4.67
N THR A 90 8.13 -5.18 4.28
CA THR A 90 7.86 -5.60 2.91
C THR A 90 6.83 -6.72 2.92
N TRP A 91 5.95 -6.71 1.94
CA TRP A 91 4.98 -7.78 1.68
C TRP A 91 4.84 -8.02 0.19
N GLU A 92 4.43 -9.20 -0.18
CA GLU A 92 4.29 -9.60 -1.57
C GLU A 92 2.99 -10.36 -1.81
N THR A 93 2.52 -10.34 -3.05
CA THR A 93 1.41 -11.21 -3.47
C THR A 93 1.87 -12.65 -3.57
N ARG A 94 1.05 -13.61 -3.07
CA ARG A 94 1.31 -15.05 -3.18
C ARG A 94 0.10 -15.83 -3.67
N GLY A 95 0.36 -16.90 -4.43
CA GLY A 95 -0.67 -17.78 -4.98
C GLY A 95 -1.35 -17.21 -6.21
N PRO A 96 -2.49 -17.80 -6.63
CA PRO A 96 -3.22 -17.34 -7.80
C PRO A 96 -3.90 -16.01 -7.51
N GLN A 97 -3.48 -14.98 -8.24
CA GLN A 97 -4.05 -13.64 -8.18
C GLN A 97 -5.11 -13.49 -9.28
N ARG A 98 -6.16 -12.72 -8.97
CA ARG A 98 -7.11 -12.20 -9.97
C ARG A 98 -7.12 -10.69 -9.88
N LEU A 99 -6.13 -10.08 -10.51
CA LEU A 99 -5.99 -8.63 -10.67
C LEU A 99 -6.15 -8.29 -12.16
N LEU A 100 -6.67 -7.11 -12.45
CA LEU A 100 -6.99 -6.72 -13.84
C LEU A 100 -5.78 -6.15 -14.59
N ILE A 101 -4.97 -5.35 -13.93
CA ILE A 101 -3.91 -4.53 -14.53
C ILE A 101 -2.51 -4.84 -14.00
N ILE A 102 -2.41 -5.54 -12.89
CA ILE A 102 -1.16 -6.00 -12.28
C ILE A 102 -1.30 -7.50 -12.03
N ASP A 103 -0.28 -8.31 -12.35
CA ASP A 103 -0.28 -9.75 -12.12
C ASP A 103 0.20 -10.08 -10.69
N SER A 104 1.35 -9.52 -10.31
CA SER A 104 1.94 -9.69 -8.99
C SER A 104 2.75 -8.47 -8.59
N TYR A 105 2.93 -8.28 -7.29
CA TYR A 105 3.75 -7.18 -6.78
C TYR A 105 4.45 -7.53 -5.46
N VAL A 106 5.52 -6.82 -5.21
CA VAL A 106 6.15 -6.63 -3.91
C VAL A 106 5.95 -5.18 -3.53
N MET A 107 5.47 -4.92 -2.34
CA MET A 107 5.25 -3.57 -1.82
C MET A 107 5.92 -3.43 -0.47
N GLY A 108 6.38 -2.24 -0.16
CA GLY A 108 7.00 -1.99 1.13
C GLY A 108 7.18 -0.51 1.44
N PHE A 109 7.65 -0.29 2.65
CA PHE A 109 8.07 1.04 3.09
C PHE A 109 9.34 0.97 3.93
N GLU A 110 10.10 2.04 3.88
CA GLU A 110 11.29 2.27 4.68
C GLU A 110 11.14 3.60 5.41
N THR A 111 11.58 3.63 6.66
CA THR A 111 11.63 4.82 7.48
C THR A 111 13.03 5.04 8.02
N ARG A 112 13.44 6.29 8.12
CA ARG A 112 14.75 6.69 8.66
C ARG A 112 14.64 7.99 9.42
N ASP A 113 15.21 8.05 10.62
CA ASP A 113 15.28 9.31 11.38
C ASP A 113 16.17 10.33 10.64
N VAL A 114 15.67 11.56 10.58
CA VAL A 114 16.37 12.71 10.02
C VAL A 114 16.11 13.91 10.93
N ALA A 115 16.98 14.12 11.88
CA ALA A 115 16.90 15.23 12.85
C ALA A 115 15.55 15.35 13.58
N GLY A 116 15.07 14.24 14.15
CA GLY A 116 13.81 14.17 14.91
C GLY A 116 12.55 14.14 14.02
N ARG A 117 12.71 14.07 12.71
CA ARG A 117 11.65 13.86 11.71
C ARG A 117 11.92 12.54 10.99
N THR A 118 10.95 12.04 10.26
CA THR A 118 11.11 10.76 9.57
C THR A 118 11.09 10.92 8.07
N SER A 119 12.19 10.54 7.42
CA SER A 119 12.21 10.29 5.99
C SER A 119 11.54 8.94 5.74
N THR A 120 10.46 8.96 4.97
CA THR A 120 9.66 7.78 4.65
C THR A 120 9.63 7.58 3.15
N ARG A 121 9.98 6.37 2.70
CA ARG A 121 9.87 5.92 1.32
C ARG A 121 8.86 4.78 1.24
N VAL A 122 7.89 4.88 0.36
CA VAL A 122 6.96 3.81 0.01
C VAL A 122 7.21 3.41 -1.43
N TYR A 123 7.26 2.11 -1.71
CA TYR A 123 7.56 1.59 -3.05
C TYR A 123 6.68 0.39 -3.41
N ILE A 124 6.56 0.14 -4.70
CA ILE A 124 5.93 -1.04 -5.28
C ILE A 124 6.73 -1.50 -6.51
N ASP A 125 7.09 -2.76 -6.51
CA ASP A 125 7.65 -3.48 -7.65
C ASP A 125 6.58 -4.42 -8.19
N TYR A 126 6.25 -4.35 -9.47
CA TYR A 126 5.14 -5.11 -10.01
C TYR A 126 5.40 -5.70 -11.39
N ARG A 127 4.56 -6.65 -11.77
CA ARG A 127 4.55 -7.29 -13.07
C ARG A 127 3.18 -7.16 -13.73
N LEU A 128 3.18 -6.97 -15.05
CA LEU A 128 1.95 -6.92 -15.84
C LEU A 128 1.39 -8.32 -16.10
N PRO A 129 0.05 -8.46 -16.27
CA PRO A 129 -0.57 -9.71 -16.64
C PRO A 129 -0.02 -10.27 -17.96
N LEU A 130 0.08 -11.59 -18.07
CA LEU A 130 0.54 -12.27 -19.25
C LEU A 130 -0.56 -12.40 -20.32
N SER A 131 -1.84 -12.36 -19.93
CA SER A 131 -2.97 -12.39 -20.87
C SER A 131 -2.99 -11.15 -21.74
N LEU A 132 -3.26 -11.30 -23.04
CA LEU A 132 -3.26 -10.18 -23.99
C LEU A 132 -4.15 -9.02 -23.56
N PRO A 133 -5.43 -9.20 -23.19
CA PRO A 133 -6.27 -8.07 -22.77
C PRO A 133 -5.75 -7.43 -21.48
N GLY A 134 -5.32 -8.23 -20.48
CA GLY A 134 -4.76 -7.73 -19.23
C GLY A 134 -3.44 -6.99 -19.42
N ARG A 135 -2.60 -7.43 -20.34
CA ARG A 135 -1.33 -6.78 -20.68
C ARG A 135 -1.53 -5.39 -21.28
N TRP A 136 -2.47 -5.23 -22.20
CA TRP A 136 -2.79 -3.92 -22.77
C TRP A 136 -3.36 -2.96 -21.72
N LEU A 137 -4.29 -3.44 -20.90
CA LEU A 137 -4.83 -2.66 -19.78
C LEU A 137 -3.72 -2.31 -18.77
N GLY A 138 -2.83 -3.24 -18.48
CA GLY A 138 -1.68 -3.01 -17.59
C GLY A 138 -0.74 -1.94 -18.14
N LEU A 139 -0.39 -1.99 -19.42
CA LEU A 139 0.46 -0.98 -20.06
C LEU A 139 -0.13 0.43 -19.99
N LEU A 140 -1.46 0.55 -20.06
CA LEU A 140 -2.14 1.86 -20.00
C LEU A 140 -2.35 2.37 -18.57
N PHE A 141 -2.62 1.48 -17.62
CA PHE A 141 -3.15 1.89 -16.32
C PHE A 141 -2.32 1.44 -15.11
N ALA A 142 -1.43 0.43 -15.22
CA ALA A 142 -0.73 -0.11 -14.06
C ALA A 142 0.23 0.90 -13.43
N GLU A 143 0.94 1.70 -14.24
CA GLU A 143 1.83 2.73 -13.72
C GLU A 143 1.05 3.79 -12.93
N PHE A 144 -0.05 4.27 -13.48
CA PHE A 144 -0.91 5.24 -12.79
C PHE A 144 -1.45 4.68 -11.47
N TYR A 145 -1.93 3.43 -11.48
CA TYR A 145 -2.44 2.76 -10.30
C TYR A 145 -1.35 2.53 -9.24
N ALA A 146 -0.18 2.03 -9.63
CA ALA A 146 0.95 1.82 -8.73
C ALA A 146 1.41 3.14 -8.09
N ARG A 147 1.53 4.20 -8.88
CA ARG A 147 1.86 5.55 -8.40
C ARG A 147 0.78 6.10 -7.45
N TRP A 148 -0.49 5.85 -7.75
CA TRP A 148 -1.59 6.22 -6.87
C TRP A 148 -1.51 5.48 -5.53
N CYS A 149 -1.26 4.17 -5.51
CA CYS A 149 -1.13 3.38 -4.29
C CYS A 149 -0.04 3.92 -3.36
N VAL A 150 1.20 4.09 -3.88
CA VAL A 150 2.32 4.58 -3.07
C VAL A 150 2.08 6.02 -2.60
N SER A 151 1.49 6.85 -3.46
CA SER A 151 1.15 8.23 -3.11
C SER A 151 0.10 8.28 -2.01
N ARG A 152 -0.96 7.49 -2.13
CA ARG A 152 -2.05 7.46 -1.16
C ARG A 152 -1.57 7.08 0.23
N MET A 153 -0.77 6.02 0.34
CA MET A 153 -0.21 5.59 1.62
C MET A 153 0.62 6.68 2.28
N LEU A 154 1.52 7.31 1.51
CA LEU A 154 2.43 8.32 2.03
C LEU A 154 1.70 9.63 2.37
N ASP A 155 0.72 10.03 1.55
CA ASP A 155 -0.06 11.25 1.77
C ASP A 155 -1.00 11.09 2.98
N ASP A 156 -1.55 9.91 3.22
CA ASP A 156 -2.37 9.61 4.41
C ASP A 156 -1.52 9.66 5.68
N ALA A 157 -0.33 9.06 5.68
CA ALA A 157 0.63 9.18 6.78
C ALA A 157 1.03 10.64 7.02
N SER A 158 1.38 11.37 5.97
CA SER A 158 1.77 12.78 6.07
C SER A 158 0.66 13.67 6.62
N ARG A 159 -0.59 13.39 6.26
CA ARG A 159 -1.76 14.12 6.79
C ARG A 159 -2.03 13.80 8.24
N HIS A 160 -1.86 12.53 8.64
CA HIS A 160 -2.09 12.09 10.02
C HIS A 160 -1.17 12.80 11.00
N PHE A 161 0.10 13.01 10.63
CA PHE A 161 1.10 13.66 11.47
C PHE A 161 1.28 15.16 11.18
N ARG A 162 0.37 15.78 10.42
CA ARG A 162 0.41 17.22 10.20
C ARG A 162 0.00 17.94 11.48
N PRO A 163 0.80 18.90 11.97
CA PRO A 163 0.39 19.74 13.11
C PRO A 163 -0.96 20.39 12.83
N VAL A 164 -1.88 20.29 13.77
CA VAL A 164 -3.14 21.06 13.72
C VAL A 164 -2.73 22.56 13.90
N PRO A 165 -3.13 23.47 12.99
CA PRO A 165 -2.87 24.88 13.19
C PRO A 165 -3.50 25.33 14.52
N GLU A 166 -2.73 25.91 15.44
CA GLU A 166 -3.29 26.55 16.63
C GLU A 166 -4.30 27.61 16.16
N PRO A 167 -5.51 27.65 16.76
CA PRO A 167 -6.43 28.72 16.48
C PRO A 167 -5.75 30.05 16.87
N GLN A 168 -5.59 30.95 15.89
CA GLN A 168 -5.08 32.29 16.19
C GLN A 168 -6.03 32.91 17.20
N ALA A 169 -5.51 33.19 18.39
CA ALA A 169 -6.23 33.95 19.39
C ALA A 169 -6.50 35.34 18.79
N THR A 170 -7.75 35.59 18.47
CA THR A 170 -8.22 36.89 18.03
C THR A 170 -8.13 37.82 19.24
N THR A 171 -7.17 38.73 19.23
CA THR A 171 -7.05 39.86 20.16
C THR A 171 -8.09 40.90 19.83
#